data_096d54ddedc1860a135d2acdb0ae3c5a
#
_entry.id   096d54ddedc1860a135d2acdb0ae3c5a
#
_cell.length_a   1.000
_cell.length_b   1.000
_cell.length_c   1.000
_cell.angle_alpha   90.00
_cell.angle_beta   90.00
_cell.angle_gamma   90.00
#
_symmetry.space_group_name_H-M   'P 1'
#
loop_
_entity.id
_entity.type
_entity.pdbx_description
1 polymer ?
#
loop_
_entity_poly.entity_id
_entity_poly.type
_entity_poly.pdbx_seq_one_letter_code
_entity_poly.pdbx_strand_id
1 'polypeptide(L)'
;MTMLKDPSKKYRPFTQIQIPDRTWPDKIIDKAPIWLSTDLRDGNQSLIEPMDAEKKMRFFKCLVAVGLKEIEVGFPSASQTDFDFVRELIAVSYTHLT
;
A
#
# COMPACT_ATOMS: atom_id res chain seq x y z
N MET A 1 11.00 -11.55 2.52
CA MET A 1 9.82 -11.40 3.38
C MET A 1 8.63 -11.05 2.51
N THR A 2 7.57 -11.81 2.59
CA THR A 2 6.37 -11.62 1.78
C THR A 2 5.12 -11.75 2.64
N MET A 3 3.99 -11.30 2.13
CA MET A 3 2.70 -11.52 2.77
C MET A 3 2.30 -13.00 2.69
N LEU A 4 1.46 -13.44 3.62
CA LEU A 4 0.89 -14.78 3.55
C LEU A 4 0.08 -14.93 2.27
N LYS A 5 0.21 -16.09 1.61
CA LYS A 5 -0.53 -16.36 0.38
C LYS A 5 -2.03 -16.50 0.64
N ASP A 6 -2.38 -17.12 1.75
CA ASP A 6 -3.78 -17.36 2.14
C ASP A 6 -3.94 -17.11 3.63
N PRO A 7 -4.15 -15.84 4.04
CA PRO A 7 -4.30 -15.51 5.46
C PRO A 7 -5.57 -16.12 6.08
N SER A 8 -6.56 -16.54 5.27
CA SER A 8 -7.76 -17.18 5.80
C SER A 8 -7.47 -18.50 6.53
N LYS A 9 -6.34 -19.13 6.23
CA LYS A 9 -5.92 -20.35 6.93
C LYS A 9 -5.40 -20.07 8.35
N LYS A 10 -4.90 -18.86 8.59
CA LYS A 10 -4.34 -18.46 9.88
C LYS A 10 -5.33 -17.67 10.71
N TYR A 11 -6.14 -16.85 10.08
CA TYR A 11 -7.08 -15.96 10.76
C TYR A 11 -8.50 -16.32 10.38
N ARG A 12 -9.42 -16.13 11.33
CA ARG A 12 -10.85 -16.38 11.12
C ARG A 12 -11.60 -15.06 11.04
N PRO A 13 -12.69 -15.00 10.23
CA PRO A 13 -13.56 -13.83 10.25
C PRO A 13 -14.15 -13.60 11.64
N PHE A 14 -14.41 -12.34 11.98
CA PHE A 14 -15.12 -12.01 13.20
C PHE A 14 -16.51 -12.65 13.19
N THR A 15 -16.93 -13.23 14.33
CA THR A 15 -18.23 -13.87 14.45
C THR A 15 -19.33 -12.83 14.28
N GLN A 16 -20.19 -13.05 13.30
CA GLN A 16 -21.27 -12.14 12.95
C GLN A 16 -22.45 -12.31 13.89
N ILE A 17 -23.08 -11.20 14.31
CA ILE A 17 -24.30 -11.24 15.09
C ILE A 17 -25.43 -11.70 14.19
N GLN A 18 -26.16 -12.73 14.62
CA GLN A 18 -27.26 -13.29 13.84
C GLN A 18 -28.54 -12.48 14.03
N ILE A 19 -28.95 -11.79 12.98
CA ILE A 19 -30.20 -11.05 12.91
C ILE A 19 -30.89 -11.48 11.63
N PRO A 20 -31.82 -12.48 11.69
CA PRO A 20 -32.33 -13.14 10.48
C PRO A 20 -33.06 -12.23 9.50
N ASP A 21 -33.67 -11.16 10.00
CA ASP A 21 -34.49 -10.24 9.21
C ASP A 21 -33.76 -8.98 8.75
N ARG A 22 -32.44 -8.86 9.04
CA ARG A 22 -31.72 -7.69 8.60
C ARG A 22 -31.40 -7.76 7.10
N THR A 23 -31.40 -6.59 6.49
CA THR A 23 -31.07 -6.46 5.06
C THR A 23 -29.68 -5.87 4.84
N TRP A 24 -29.07 -5.35 5.90
CA TRP A 24 -27.75 -4.74 5.84
C TRP A 24 -27.21 -4.54 7.26
N PRO A 25 -25.93 -4.79 7.50
CA PRO A 25 -24.94 -5.52 6.69
C PRO A 25 -25.11 -7.04 6.88
N ASP A 26 -25.04 -7.77 5.80
CA ASP A 26 -25.27 -9.22 5.82
C ASP A 26 -24.09 -10.03 5.28
N LYS A 27 -23.08 -9.36 4.73
CA LYS A 27 -21.92 -10.03 4.14
C LYS A 27 -20.76 -10.10 5.11
N ILE A 28 -19.99 -11.18 5.02
CA ILE A 28 -18.78 -11.39 5.81
C ILE A 28 -17.58 -11.18 4.88
N ILE A 29 -16.58 -10.46 5.37
CA ILE A 29 -15.31 -10.29 4.64
C ILE A 29 -14.46 -11.52 4.91
N ASP A 30 -14.27 -12.34 3.87
CA ASP A 30 -13.50 -13.59 3.96
C ASP A 30 -12.29 -13.61 3.03
N LYS A 31 -12.06 -12.54 2.28
CA LYS A 31 -10.91 -12.37 1.39
C LYS A 31 -10.11 -11.15 1.79
N ALA A 32 -8.79 -11.25 1.69
CA ALA A 32 -7.92 -10.12 1.96
C ALA A 32 -8.19 -8.97 0.98
N PRO A 33 -8.26 -7.73 1.46
CA PRO A 33 -8.36 -6.58 0.57
C PRO A 33 -7.03 -6.37 -0.16
N ILE A 34 -7.09 -5.58 -1.24
CA ILE A 34 -5.87 -5.09 -1.88
C ILE A 34 -5.35 -3.93 -1.03
N TRP A 35 -4.14 -4.09 -0.50
CA TRP A 35 -3.53 -3.08 0.34
C TRP A 35 -2.89 -1.99 -0.51
N LEU A 36 -3.20 -0.74 -0.17
CA LEU A 36 -2.54 0.44 -0.74
C LEU A 36 -1.57 1.00 0.30
N SER A 37 -0.30 1.10 -0.06
CA SER A 37 0.69 1.74 0.82
C SER A 37 0.69 3.25 0.58
N THR A 38 0.60 4.02 1.65
CA THR A 38 0.71 5.48 1.61
C THR A 38 1.99 5.97 2.28
N ASP A 39 2.91 5.07 2.57
CA ASP A 39 4.13 5.40 3.34
C ASP A 39 5.00 6.44 2.63
N LEU A 40 5.13 6.34 1.31
CA LEU A 40 5.96 7.25 0.53
C LEU A 40 5.30 8.60 0.27
N ARG A 41 4.00 8.73 0.54
CA ARG A 41 3.28 9.99 0.44
C ARG A 41 3.01 10.54 1.83
N ASP A 42 2.00 10.02 2.54
CA ASP A 42 1.60 10.53 3.84
C ASP A 42 2.65 10.27 4.92
N GLY A 43 3.25 9.09 4.92
CA GLY A 43 4.31 8.75 5.84
C GLY A 43 5.53 9.66 5.66
N ASN A 44 5.95 9.86 4.42
CA ASN A 44 7.08 10.77 4.12
C ASN A 44 6.77 12.21 4.50
N GLN A 45 5.54 12.67 4.29
CA GLN A 45 5.13 14.03 4.66
C GLN A 45 5.16 14.27 6.16
N SER A 46 5.01 13.23 6.96
CA SER A 46 5.04 13.34 8.42
C SER A 46 6.44 13.49 9.00
N LEU A 47 7.48 13.24 8.22
CA LEU A 47 8.85 13.36 8.65
C LEU A 47 9.31 14.81 8.69
N ILE A 48 10.08 15.17 9.71
CA ILE A 48 10.70 16.51 9.82
C ILE A 48 11.62 16.74 8.62
N GLU A 49 12.44 15.71 8.28
CA GLU A 49 13.26 15.71 7.08
C GLU A 49 12.73 14.64 6.14
N PRO A 50 11.98 15.01 5.09
CA PRO A 50 11.51 14.05 4.11
C PRO A 50 12.67 13.30 3.45
N MET A 51 12.40 12.06 3.04
CA MET A 51 13.41 11.22 2.39
C MET A 51 13.82 11.79 1.04
N ASP A 52 15.10 11.65 0.69
CA ASP A 52 15.58 11.93 -0.65
C ASP A 52 15.18 10.81 -1.63
N ALA A 53 15.46 11.01 -2.92
CA ALA A 53 15.06 10.05 -3.96
C ALA A 53 15.70 8.67 -3.75
N GLU A 54 16.94 8.62 -3.29
CA GLU A 54 17.64 7.35 -3.05
C GLU A 54 16.98 6.54 -1.93
N LYS A 55 16.67 7.19 -0.81
CA LYS A 55 15.99 6.54 0.31
C LYS A 55 14.59 6.10 -0.08
N LYS A 56 13.86 6.92 -0.84
CA LYS A 56 12.54 6.57 -1.34
C LYS A 56 12.59 5.36 -2.24
N MET A 57 13.58 5.26 -3.12
CA MET A 57 13.73 4.12 -4.00
C MET A 57 14.03 2.84 -3.21
N ARG A 58 14.86 2.90 -2.21
CA ARG A 58 15.14 1.76 -1.32
C ARG A 58 13.89 1.31 -0.58
N PHE A 59 13.12 2.26 -0.07
CA PHE A 59 11.87 1.98 0.62
C PHE A 59 10.83 1.38 -0.34
N PHE A 60 10.72 1.93 -1.54
CA PHE A 60 9.83 1.41 -2.57
C PHE A 60 10.13 -0.06 -2.89
N LYS A 61 11.40 -0.39 -3.08
CA LYS A 61 11.81 -1.77 -3.33
C LYS A 61 11.47 -2.69 -2.18
N CYS A 62 11.58 -2.20 -0.95
CA CYS A 62 11.17 -2.95 0.24
C CYS A 62 9.67 -3.23 0.24
N LEU A 63 8.83 -2.23 -0.09
CA LEU A 63 7.39 -2.40 -0.18
C LEU A 63 7.00 -3.42 -1.24
N VAL A 64 7.67 -3.40 -2.38
CA VAL A 64 7.46 -4.41 -3.45
C VAL A 64 7.84 -5.81 -2.95
N ALA A 65 8.96 -5.93 -2.25
CA ALA A 65 9.42 -7.21 -1.71
C ALA A 65 8.47 -7.77 -0.65
N VAL A 66 7.83 -6.91 0.14
CA VAL A 66 6.82 -7.32 1.12
C VAL A 66 5.58 -7.88 0.42
N GLY A 67 5.29 -7.43 -0.80
CA GLY A 67 4.17 -7.93 -1.59
C GLY A 67 3.03 -6.95 -1.78
N LEU A 68 3.23 -5.67 -1.47
CA LEU A 68 2.23 -4.65 -1.73
C LEU A 68 2.07 -4.43 -3.23
N LYS A 69 0.83 -4.36 -3.71
CA LYS A 69 0.51 -4.26 -5.14
C LYS A 69 0.16 -2.84 -5.57
N GLU A 70 -0.27 -2.01 -4.64
CA GLU A 70 -0.60 -0.61 -4.90
C GLU A 70 0.21 0.27 -3.94
N ILE A 71 0.94 1.23 -4.50
CA ILE A 71 1.85 2.07 -3.74
C ILE A 71 1.68 3.52 -4.21
N GLU A 72 1.27 4.40 -3.30
CA GLU A 72 1.29 5.84 -3.57
C GLU A 72 2.73 6.33 -3.43
N VAL A 73 3.26 6.93 -4.48
CA VAL A 73 4.67 7.29 -4.54
C VAL A 73 4.93 8.79 -4.27
N GLY A 74 3.87 9.59 -4.19
CA GLY A 74 3.97 11.01 -3.92
C GLY A 74 3.22 11.85 -4.94
N PHE A 75 3.32 13.18 -4.79
CA PHE A 75 2.78 14.13 -5.74
C PHE A 75 3.94 14.75 -6.54
N PRO A 76 4.02 14.53 -7.86
CA PRO A 76 5.10 15.09 -8.67
C PRO A 76 5.21 16.62 -8.57
N SER A 77 4.09 17.29 -8.33
CA SER A 77 4.05 18.75 -8.22
C SER A 77 4.43 19.28 -6.84
N ALA A 78 4.62 18.42 -5.84
CA ALA A 78 4.89 18.86 -4.47
C ALA A 78 6.31 19.40 -4.29
N SER A 79 7.30 18.79 -4.97
CA SER A 79 8.69 19.20 -4.89
C SER A 79 9.47 18.63 -6.06
N GLN A 80 10.67 19.15 -6.28
CA GLN A 80 11.58 18.60 -7.30
C GLN A 80 11.99 17.17 -6.95
N THR A 81 12.19 16.87 -5.68
CA THR A 81 12.52 15.52 -5.22
C THR A 81 11.43 14.53 -5.57
N ASP A 82 10.16 14.88 -5.32
CA ASP A 82 9.03 14.01 -5.64
C ASP A 82 8.90 13.83 -7.16
N PHE A 83 9.04 14.90 -7.93
CA PHE A 83 9.03 14.82 -9.38
C PHE A 83 10.11 13.87 -9.90
N ASP A 84 11.34 14.05 -9.43
CA ASP A 84 12.48 13.25 -9.87
C ASP A 84 12.29 11.77 -9.51
N PHE A 85 11.77 11.49 -8.32
CA PHE A 85 11.51 10.14 -7.88
C PHE A 85 10.47 9.44 -8.77
N VAL A 86 9.37 10.12 -9.08
CA VAL A 86 8.34 9.56 -9.98
C VAL A 86 8.92 9.31 -11.37
N ARG A 87 9.72 10.24 -11.90
CA ARG A 87 10.39 10.07 -13.18
C ARG A 87 11.34 8.88 -13.18
N GLU A 88 12.08 8.68 -12.09
CA GLU A 88 12.97 7.55 -11.94
C GLU A 88 12.22 6.21 -11.92
N LEU A 89 11.08 6.16 -11.23
CA LEU A 89 10.23 4.96 -11.23
C LEU A 89 9.73 4.62 -12.62
N ILE A 90 9.33 5.61 -13.40
CA ILE A 90 8.91 5.41 -14.79
C ILE A 90 10.08 4.84 -15.60
N ALA A 91 11.28 5.38 -15.43
CA ALA A 91 12.46 4.96 -16.18
C ALA A 91 12.84 3.50 -15.90
N VAL A 92 12.61 3.01 -14.67
CA VAL A 92 12.90 1.61 -14.32
C VAL A 92 11.70 0.68 -14.46
N SER A 93 10.63 1.13 -15.12
CA SER A 93 9.46 0.32 -15.50
C SER A 93 8.63 -0.20 -14.34
N TYR A 94 8.52 0.57 -13.26
CA TYR A 94 7.63 0.23 -12.14
C TYR A 94 6.25 0.89 -12.25
N THR A 95 5.90 1.45 -13.40
CA THR A 95 4.66 2.23 -13.59
C THR A 95 3.38 1.43 -13.33
N HIS A 96 3.43 0.12 -13.51
CA HIS A 96 2.28 -0.76 -13.28
C HIS A 96 1.98 -0.99 -11.79
N LEU A 97 2.81 -0.45 -10.89
CA LEU A 97 2.66 -0.60 -9.43
C LEU A 97 2.12 0.66 -8.74
N THR A 98 1.73 1.65 -9.50
CA THR A 98 1.21 2.91 -8.93
C THR A 98 -0.09 2.74 -8.17
#